data_e977d472f1e10729d8a7739356aae1a3
#
_entry.id   e977d472f1e10729d8a7739356aae1a3
#
_cell.length_a   1.000
_cell.length_b   1.000
_cell.length_c   1.000
_cell.angle_alpha   90.00
_cell.angle_beta   90.00
_cell.angle_gamma   90.00
#
_symmetry.space_group_name_H-M   'P 1'
#
loop_
_entity.id
_entity.type
_entity.pdbx_description
1 polymer ?
#
loop_
_entity_poly.entity_id
_entity_poly.type
_entity_poly.pdbx_seq_one_letter_code
_entity_poly.pdbx_strand_id
1 'polypeptide(L)'
;MDFPDRRVPWSEALSLLVPLVAVIVPLARMLGTGATTMEEGNVLVVASGILDGRLPHADVSYLYAPGSVWTVAGAFSVFGTSVVVERLVGLGYRLLLLWGIHRLARRWGLSTAACATLATWAVLAPFGLIAYPWVAGLGLLAAGTTLVLDGEDRRTAAVGASLCGLAVFHQIVLAPAALLVVVPAFLSATDERRARLGTGLVAGLFPFLLHMVLVGPRAMFEGMVLDPVVRLRAGRRLPLPPDPNDSGDFFARLDDLVRGPSRFPGLDRAAQVAALFWLLLAATVILLVVAWRWRGSARSRLTTMAVVGAALVPMVLQRPSPNHLKFVGAWTAAVCVVAIAEPLGGLLGRLPGRFSVKRLGRSVRHLAPPMALAAVLGGLALLAPHHIGRFTVDAFTDRPLDGSSATVVHDGRTLPVGRGPGAKAVADEIDRLVDLVDALTRPGDRVFVGPVDLTRTNYSDTSLYFLLPDLVPASRHIEMNPGLANRPGSGLAADLAAADVLILTDRFDGWSEPNASVVPGDPAPAAVVADRFCDVGGTATWRVLTPCADPGDR
;
A
#
# COMPACT_ATOMS: atom_id res chain seq x y z
N MET A 1 31.05 34.04 7.30
CA MET A 1 30.52 33.98 8.67
C MET A 1 29.10 33.41 8.58
N ASP A 2 28.97 32.12 8.83
CA ASP A 2 27.66 31.48 8.94
C ASP A 2 27.14 31.76 10.34
N PHE A 3 26.16 32.66 10.44
CA PHE A 3 25.40 32.81 11.67
C PHE A 3 24.66 31.50 11.91
N PRO A 4 24.81 30.84 13.08
CA PRO A 4 23.98 29.72 13.44
C PRO A 4 22.53 30.24 13.49
N ASP A 5 21.74 29.78 12.54
CA ASP A 5 20.29 30.06 12.44
C ASP A 5 19.65 29.55 13.75
N ARG A 6 19.53 30.41 14.77
CA ARG A 6 18.75 30.13 15.99
C ARG A 6 17.29 30.07 15.59
N ARG A 7 16.92 28.94 14.99
CA ARG A 7 15.54 28.65 14.64
C ARG A 7 14.75 28.56 15.93
N VAL A 8 13.79 29.42 16.05
CA VAL A 8 12.84 29.35 17.15
C VAL A 8 12.19 27.95 17.09
N PRO A 9 12.29 27.11 18.14
CA PRO A 9 11.77 25.74 18.13
C PRO A 9 10.29 25.66 17.71
N TRP A 10 9.53 26.71 17.95
CA TRP A 10 8.13 26.86 17.52
C TRP A 10 7.92 26.88 16.00
N SER A 11 8.87 27.36 15.20
CA SER A 11 8.74 27.39 13.75
C SER A 11 8.82 25.98 13.12
N GLU A 12 9.59 25.10 13.71
CA GLU A 12 9.66 23.68 13.29
C GLU A 12 8.37 22.94 13.67
N ALA A 13 7.89 23.12 14.89
CA ALA A 13 6.61 22.58 15.33
C ALA A 13 5.45 23.03 14.44
N LEU A 14 5.39 24.33 14.09
CA LEU A 14 4.37 24.86 13.19
C LEU A 14 4.45 24.28 11.77
N SER A 15 5.65 23.98 11.26
CA SER A 15 5.79 23.38 9.92
C SER A 15 5.33 21.93 9.85
N LEU A 16 5.29 21.23 10.98
CA LEU A 16 4.71 19.89 11.11
C LEU A 16 3.22 19.93 11.42
N LEU A 17 2.74 20.99 12.07
CA LEU A 17 1.33 21.10 12.49
C LEU A 17 0.38 21.06 11.28
N VAL A 18 0.69 21.75 10.19
CA VAL A 18 -0.18 21.79 9.00
C VAL A 18 -0.33 20.41 8.35
N PRO A 19 0.73 19.64 8.06
CA PRO A 19 0.61 18.27 7.61
C PRO A 19 -0.09 17.35 8.62
N LEU A 20 0.16 17.54 9.91
CA LEU A 20 -0.47 16.75 10.96
C LEU A 20 -1.99 16.99 11.02
N VAL A 21 -2.44 18.24 10.92
CA VAL A 21 -3.86 18.59 10.82
C VAL A 21 -4.49 17.95 9.58
N ALA A 22 -3.80 17.98 8.43
CA ALA A 22 -4.27 17.34 7.21
C ALA A 22 -4.44 15.80 7.34
N VAL A 23 -3.67 15.16 8.24
CA VAL A 23 -3.84 13.74 8.58
C VAL A 23 -4.97 13.53 9.58
N ILE A 24 -5.06 14.36 10.62
CA ILE A 24 -6.02 14.20 11.72
C ILE A 24 -7.46 14.46 11.27
N VAL A 25 -7.68 15.49 10.45
CA VAL A 25 -9.03 15.87 10.02
C VAL A 25 -9.81 14.72 9.39
N PRO A 26 -9.26 13.94 8.45
CA PRO A 26 -9.97 12.80 7.87
C PRO A 26 -9.83 11.50 8.67
N LEU A 27 -9.09 11.48 9.78
CA LEU A 27 -8.67 10.25 10.47
C LEU A 27 -9.85 9.38 10.90
N ALA A 28 -10.85 9.97 11.58
CA ALA A 28 -12.01 9.22 12.07
C ALA A 28 -12.77 8.55 10.92
N ARG A 29 -12.87 9.26 9.79
CA ARG A 29 -13.49 8.72 8.58
C ARG A 29 -12.64 7.59 7.97
N MET A 30 -11.33 7.77 7.87
CA MET A 30 -10.42 6.75 7.33
C MET A 30 -10.42 5.48 8.18
N LEU A 31 -10.54 5.60 9.50
CA LEU A 31 -10.67 4.46 10.40
C LEU A 31 -12.01 3.72 10.22
N GLY A 32 -13.08 4.41 9.87
CA GLY A 32 -14.41 3.84 9.66
C GLY A 32 -14.78 3.55 8.19
N THR A 33 -13.87 3.65 7.22
CA THR A 33 -14.16 3.24 5.83
C THR A 33 -14.34 1.73 5.73
N GLY A 34 -15.11 1.28 4.72
CA GLY A 34 -15.22 -0.14 4.40
C GLY A 34 -13.85 -0.78 4.19
N ALA A 35 -13.66 -1.98 4.72
CA ALA A 35 -12.45 -2.75 4.50
C ALA A 35 -12.37 -3.20 3.03
N THR A 36 -11.16 -3.21 2.47
CA THR A 36 -10.94 -3.82 1.17
C THR A 36 -10.91 -5.34 1.34
N THR A 37 -11.75 -6.04 0.58
CA THR A 37 -11.96 -7.47 0.79
C THR A 37 -10.70 -8.30 0.58
N MET A 38 -9.87 -7.97 -0.40
CA MET A 38 -8.66 -8.71 -0.71
C MET A 38 -7.42 -8.12 -0.03
N GLU A 39 -7.06 -6.86 -0.29
CA GLU A 39 -5.78 -6.31 0.17
C GLU A 39 -5.72 -6.18 1.71
N GLU A 40 -6.75 -5.61 2.32
CA GLU A 40 -6.79 -5.46 3.78
C GLU A 40 -7.12 -6.81 4.43
N GLY A 41 -8.05 -7.58 3.82
CA GLY A 41 -8.37 -8.94 4.25
C GLY A 41 -7.14 -9.83 4.32
N ASN A 42 -6.26 -9.77 3.31
CA ASN A 42 -5.00 -10.54 3.33
C ASN A 42 -4.08 -10.13 4.49
N VAL A 43 -3.91 -8.84 4.74
CA VAL A 43 -3.11 -8.37 5.90
C VAL A 43 -3.69 -8.87 7.22
N LEU A 44 -5.02 -8.78 7.40
CA LEU A 44 -5.72 -9.20 8.60
C LEU A 44 -5.57 -10.71 8.83
N VAL A 45 -5.83 -11.52 7.81
CA VAL A 45 -5.81 -12.99 7.90
C VAL A 45 -4.39 -13.53 8.09
N VAL A 46 -3.40 -13.00 7.36
CA VAL A 46 -2.01 -13.45 7.53
C VAL A 46 -1.46 -13.04 8.88
N ALA A 47 -1.75 -11.80 9.34
CA ALA A 47 -1.27 -11.32 10.64
C ALA A 47 -1.92 -12.08 11.80
N SER A 48 -3.23 -12.36 11.75
CA SER A 48 -3.87 -13.20 12.78
C SER A 48 -3.37 -14.63 12.72
N GLY A 49 -3.17 -15.18 11.52
CA GLY A 49 -2.59 -16.52 11.34
C GLY A 49 -1.20 -16.70 11.94
N ILE A 50 -0.37 -15.63 11.98
CA ILE A 50 0.93 -15.68 12.68
C ILE A 50 0.74 -15.92 14.19
N LEU A 51 -0.29 -15.36 14.80
CA LEU A 51 -0.58 -15.60 16.22
C LEU A 51 -1.03 -17.05 16.48
N ASP A 52 -1.64 -17.69 15.48
CA ASP A 52 -2.02 -19.10 15.50
C ASP A 52 -0.87 -20.05 15.07
N GLY A 53 0.35 -19.51 14.86
CA GLY A 53 1.54 -20.25 14.47
C GLY A 53 1.66 -20.52 12.97
N ARG A 54 0.78 -19.99 12.12
CA ARG A 54 0.86 -20.12 10.65
C ARG A 54 1.80 -19.07 10.06
N LEU A 55 2.81 -19.50 9.34
CA LEU A 55 3.86 -18.62 8.83
C LEU A 55 3.62 -18.25 7.36
N PRO A 56 3.73 -16.95 7.00
CA PRO A 56 3.73 -16.52 5.61
C PRO A 56 4.89 -17.22 4.85
N HIS A 57 4.68 -17.56 3.59
CA HIS A 57 5.53 -18.33 2.69
C HIS A 57 5.58 -19.84 2.99
N ALA A 58 5.44 -20.30 4.23
CA ALA A 58 5.34 -21.72 4.56
C ALA A 58 3.90 -22.22 4.46
N ASP A 59 3.02 -21.70 5.32
CA ASP A 59 1.65 -22.17 5.47
C ASP A 59 0.66 -21.35 4.61
N VAL A 60 1.02 -20.10 4.31
CA VAL A 60 0.22 -19.19 3.49
C VAL A 60 1.04 -18.70 2.29
N SER A 61 0.43 -18.74 1.10
CA SER A 61 1.02 -18.15 -0.10
C SER A 61 0.99 -16.62 0.03
N TYR A 62 2.15 -16.03 0.27
CA TYR A 62 2.31 -14.60 0.51
C TYR A 62 3.35 -14.02 -0.44
N LEU A 63 2.96 -12.96 -1.19
CA LEU A 63 3.76 -12.42 -2.31
C LEU A 63 4.68 -11.26 -1.91
N TYR A 64 4.57 -10.78 -0.68
CA TYR A 64 5.34 -9.65 -0.19
C TYR A 64 6.38 -10.11 0.82
N ALA A 65 7.34 -9.25 1.12
CA ALA A 65 8.21 -9.47 2.27
C ALA A 65 7.40 -9.41 3.57
N PRO A 66 7.72 -10.21 4.59
CA PRO A 66 6.81 -10.50 5.68
C PRO A 66 6.72 -9.40 6.75
N GLY A 67 7.55 -8.36 6.68
CA GLY A 67 7.70 -7.37 7.74
C GLY A 67 6.41 -6.69 8.18
N SER A 68 5.53 -6.35 7.22
CA SER A 68 4.28 -5.66 7.56
C SER A 68 3.33 -6.56 8.36
N VAL A 69 3.14 -7.80 7.94
CA VAL A 69 2.24 -8.75 8.64
C VAL A 69 2.81 -9.16 10.01
N TRP A 70 4.14 -9.27 10.16
CA TRP A 70 4.77 -9.45 11.47
C TRP A 70 4.57 -8.25 12.39
N THR A 71 4.65 -7.02 11.86
CA THR A 71 4.40 -5.81 12.65
C THR A 71 2.94 -5.74 13.10
N VAL A 72 2.00 -6.07 12.20
CA VAL A 72 0.56 -6.10 12.52
C VAL A 72 0.27 -7.22 13.53
N ALA A 73 0.84 -8.42 13.36
CA ALA A 73 0.72 -9.52 14.32
C ALA A 73 1.23 -9.11 15.72
N GLY A 74 2.38 -8.42 15.79
CA GLY A 74 2.90 -7.86 17.04
C GLY A 74 1.96 -6.83 17.65
N ALA A 75 1.31 -5.98 16.85
CA ALA A 75 0.30 -5.07 17.35
C ALA A 75 -0.96 -5.81 17.83
N PHE A 76 -1.40 -6.84 17.11
CA PHE A 76 -2.53 -7.68 17.52
C PHE A 76 -2.30 -8.41 18.83
N SER A 77 -1.08 -8.91 19.09
CA SER A 77 -0.75 -9.57 20.34
C SER A 77 -0.83 -8.66 21.57
N VAL A 78 -0.68 -7.33 21.37
CA VAL A 78 -0.70 -6.34 22.46
C VAL A 78 -2.07 -5.67 22.62
N PHE A 79 -2.71 -5.33 21.50
CA PHE A 79 -3.92 -4.49 21.47
C PHE A 79 -5.19 -5.25 21.03
N GLY A 80 -5.07 -6.55 20.74
CA GLY A 80 -6.16 -7.36 20.21
C GLY A 80 -6.28 -7.28 18.67
N THR A 81 -6.85 -8.35 18.11
CA THR A 81 -7.02 -8.52 16.65
C THR A 81 -8.21 -7.70 16.17
N SER A 82 -7.94 -6.59 15.46
CA SER A 82 -9.00 -5.75 14.89
C SER A 82 -8.52 -4.95 13.69
N VAL A 83 -9.47 -4.58 12.81
CA VAL A 83 -9.22 -3.68 11.67
C VAL A 83 -8.68 -2.32 12.13
N VAL A 84 -9.15 -1.82 13.28
CA VAL A 84 -8.68 -0.53 13.82
C VAL A 84 -7.21 -0.61 14.22
N VAL A 85 -6.76 -1.68 14.86
CA VAL A 85 -5.34 -1.87 15.24
C VAL A 85 -4.47 -1.97 13.99
N GLU A 86 -4.90 -2.74 12.99
CA GLU A 86 -4.23 -2.82 11.68
C GLU A 86 -4.07 -1.43 11.05
N ARG A 87 -5.14 -0.64 10.99
CA ARG A 87 -5.15 0.73 10.43
C ARG A 87 -4.30 1.71 11.24
N LEU A 88 -4.21 1.55 12.55
CA LEU A 88 -3.30 2.36 13.39
C LEU A 88 -1.83 2.04 13.09
N VAL A 89 -1.49 0.77 12.82
CA VAL A 89 -0.16 0.40 12.31
C VAL A 89 0.08 1.06 10.95
N GLY A 90 -0.89 0.99 10.05
CA GLY A 90 -0.83 1.65 8.75
C GLY A 90 -0.71 3.18 8.83
N LEU A 91 -1.35 3.83 9.81
CA LEU A 91 -1.15 5.24 10.13
C LEU A 91 0.29 5.50 10.59
N GLY A 92 0.82 4.65 11.45
CA GLY A 92 2.22 4.74 11.91
C GLY A 92 3.21 4.74 10.74
N TYR A 93 3.01 3.87 9.74
CA TYR A 93 3.84 3.85 8.53
C TYR A 93 3.75 5.15 7.73
N ARG A 94 2.56 5.74 7.62
CA ARG A 94 2.36 7.03 6.94
C ARG A 94 3.02 8.16 7.68
N LEU A 95 2.87 8.23 9.00
CA LEU A 95 3.51 9.25 9.83
C LEU A 95 5.04 9.16 9.73
N LEU A 96 5.60 7.95 9.69
CA LEU A 96 7.03 7.72 9.50
C LEU A 96 7.49 8.23 8.11
N LEU A 97 6.72 7.95 7.05
CA LEU A 97 7.01 8.45 5.71
C LEU A 97 6.96 9.98 5.66
N LEU A 98 5.89 10.58 6.20
CA LEU A 98 5.71 12.03 6.23
C LEU A 98 6.82 12.72 7.03
N TRP A 99 7.20 12.15 8.16
CA TRP A 99 8.33 12.63 8.95
C TRP A 99 9.65 12.56 8.16
N GLY A 100 9.92 11.43 7.50
CA GLY A 100 11.12 11.24 6.69
C GLY A 100 11.19 12.25 5.53
N ILE A 101 10.09 12.43 4.80
CA ILE A 101 9.99 13.42 3.70
C ILE A 101 10.16 14.85 4.24
N HIS A 102 9.52 15.20 5.35
CA HIS A 102 9.69 16.51 5.98
C HIS A 102 11.16 16.79 6.30
N ARG A 103 11.84 15.83 6.94
CA ARG A 103 13.26 15.93 7.29
C ARG A 103 14.16 16.03 6.06
N LEU A 104 13.88 15.24 5.01
CA LEU A 104 14.60 15.31 3.74
C LEU A 104 14.46 16.69 3.08
N ALA A 105 13.24 17.23 3.02
CA ALA A 105 12.97 18.51 2.37
C ALA A 105 13.38 19.74 3.21
N ARG A 106 13.63 19.58 4.51
CA ARG A 106 13.93 20.68 5.44
C ARG A 106 15.15 21.54 5.07
N ARG A 107 16.11 20.99 4.32
CA ARG A 107 17.28 21.74 3.83
C ARG A 107 16.93 22.90 2.91
N TRP A 108 15.73 22.85 2.29
CA TRP A 108 15.18 23.95 1.46
C TRP A 108 14.24 24.88 2.22
N GLY A 109 14.14 24.73 3.54
CA GLY A 109 13.32 25.53 4.44
C GLY A 109 12.08 24.80 4.94
N LEU A 110 11.53 25.30 6.05
CA LEU A 110 10.40 24.67 6.74
C LEU A 110 9.11 24.68 5.91
N SER A 111 8.86 25.76 5.15
CA SER A 111 7.69 25.86 4.26
C SER A 111 7.78 24.83 3.12
N THR A 112 8.97 24.65 2.52
CA THR A 112 9.19 23.63 1.49
C THR A 112 8.98 22.23 2.07
N ALA A 113 9.47 21.98 3.30
CA ALA A 113 9.27 20.71 3.98
C ALA A 113 7.78 20.41 4.23
N ALA A 114 7.04 21.38 4.75
CA ALA A 114 5.60 21.25 4.95
C ALA A 114 4.85 20.98 3.64
N CYS A 115 5.17 21.72 2.58
CA CYS A 115 4.54 21.54 1.26
C CYS A 115 4.88 20.18 0.62
N ALA A 116 6.13 19.72 0.71
CA ALA A 116 6.52 18.39 0.23
C ALA A 116 5.79 17.27 1.00
N THR A 117 5.64 17.42 2.32
CA THR A 117 4.90 16.49 3.17
C THR A 117 3.41 16.45 2.82
N LEU A 118 2.79 17.61 2.60
CA LEU A 118 1.40 17.69 2.16
C LEU A 118 1.18 17.07 0.78
N ALA A 119 2.12 17.25 -0.17
CA ALA A 119 2.05 16.61 -1.48
C ALA A 119 2.10 15.09 -1.36
N THR A 120 3.01 14.55 -0.53
CA THR A 120 3.09 13.11 -0.23
C THR A 120 1.77 12.60 0.35
N TRP A 121 1.23 13.29 1.36
CA TRP A 121 -0.03 12.91 1.99
C TRP A 121 -1.20 12.92 1.00
N ALA A 122 -1.36 13.98 0.22
CA ALA A 122 -2.45 14.12 -0.74
C ALA A 122 -2.47 13.00 -1.79
N VAL A 123 -1.30 12.49 -2.20
CA VAL A 123 -1.21 11.36 -3.14
C VAL A 123 -1.56 10.04 -2.47
N LEU A 124 -1.19 9.84 -1.19
CA LEU A 124 -1.43 8.59 -0.45
C LEU A 124 -2.80 8.51 0.21
N ALA A 125 -3.39 9.63 0.59
CA ALA A 125 -4.64 9.67 1.34
C ALA A 125 -5.79 8.84 0.69
N PRO A 126 -5.97 8.84 -0.65
CA PRO A 126 -6.98 8.01 -1.31
C PRO A 126 -6.81 6.50 -1.13
N PHE A 127 -5.62 6.05 -0.73
CA PHE A 127 -5.35 4.63 -0.45
C PHE A 127 -5.88 4.16 0.91
N GLY A 128 -6.29 5.07 1.79
CA GLY A 128 -6.76 4.74 3.15
C GLY A 128 -5.61 4.48 4.12
N LEU A 129 -5.87 3.68 5.17
CA LEU A 129 -4.93 3.43 6.27
C LEU A 129 -4.38 2.00 6.33
N ILE A 130 -4.68 1.16 5.35
CA ILE A 130 -4.20 -0.23 5.32
C ILE A 130 -2.70 -0.30 5.62
N ALA A 131 -2.27 -1.22 6.51
CA ALA A 131 -0.88 -1.46 6.86
C ALA A 131 -0.13 -2.21 5.73
N TYR A 132 -0.12 -1.60 4.55
CA TYR A 132 0.38 -2.22 3.34
C TYR A 132 1.92 -2.23 3.30
N PRO A 133 2.55 -3.33 2.86
CA PRO A 133 4.02 -3.49 2.88
C PRO A 133 4.78 -2.36 2.18
N TRP A 134 4.23 -1.82 1.09
CA TRP A 134 4.84 -0.72 0.34
C TRP A 134 4.94 0.57 1.14
N VAL A 135 3.87 0.95 1.84
CA VAL A 135 3.84 2.17 2.64
C VAL A 135 4.77 2.04 3.84
N ALA A 136 4.79 0.84 4.46
CA ALA A 136 5.73 0.50 5.52
C ALA A 136 7.17 0.66 5.07
N GLY A 137 7.52 0.01 3.96
CA GLY A 137 8.86 0.06 3.40
C GLY A 137 9.28 1.48 2.99
N LEU A 138 8.39 2.25 2.34
CA LEU A 138 8.67 3.65 1.98
C LEU A 138 8.87 4.54 3.21
N GLY A 139 8.09 4.34 4.27
CA GLY A 139 8.24 5.08 5.52
C GLY A 139 9.60 4.83 6.18
N LEU A 140 9.98 3.55 6.28
CA LEU A 140 11.27 3.13 6.81
C LEU A 140 12.43 3.62 5.95
N LEU A 141 12.31 3.54 4.62
CA LEU A 141 13.31 4.04 3.67
C LEU A 141 13.48 5.56 3.78
N ALA A 142 12.39 6.33 3.85
CA ALA A 142 12.46 7.79 3.99
C ALA A 142 13.12 8.21 5.32
N ALA A 143 12.73 7.56 6.41
CA ALA A 143 13.32 7.79 7.72
C ALA A 143 14.80 7.38 7.74
N GLY A 144 15.12 6.20 7.20
CA GLY A 144 16.49 5.70 7.08
C GLY A 144 17.36 6.62 6.24
N THR A 145 16.87 7.05 5.07
CA THR A 145 17.58 7.99 4.18
C THR A 145 17.92 9.30 4.90
N THR A 146 16.95 9.85 5.63
CA THR A 146 17.17 11.07 6.42
C THR A 146 18.31 10.89 7.43
N LEU A 147 18.26 9.82 8.22
CA LEU A 147 19.24 9.57 9.27
C LEU A 147 20.63 9.22 8.71
N VAL A 148 20.70 8.52 7.58
CA VAL A 148 21.98 8.27 6.88
C VAL A 148 22.59 9.56 6.37
N LEU A 149 21.79 10.50 5.82
CA LEU A 149 22.27 11.75 5.24
C LEU A 149 22.56 12.84 6.30
N ASP A 150 21.81 12.88 7.40
CA ASP A 150 21.97 13.85 8.49
C ASP A 150 22.90 13.38 9.61
N GLY A 151 23.15 12.08 9.70
CA GLY A 151 23.87 11.47 10.81
C GLY A 151 25.36 11.82 10.82
N GLU A 152 25.72 12.92 11.44
CA GLU A 152 27.10 13.20 11.85
C GLU A 152 27.49 12.30 13.03
N ASP A 153 26.55 12.00 13.90
CA ASP A 153 26.70 11.10 15.04
C ASP A 153 26.55 9.62 14.63
N ARG A 154 27.35 8.79 15.29
CA ARG A 154 27.52 7.36 15.03
C ARG A 154 26.24 6.55 15.20
N ARG A 155 25.44 6.89 16.24
CA ARG A 155 24.17 6.18 16.54
C ARG A 155 23.13 6.45 15.46
N THR A 156 23.02 7.68 15.05
CA THR A 156 22.08 8.11 14.00
C THR A 156 22.36 7.42 12.67
N ALA A 157 23.63 7.26 12.28
CA ALA A 157 24.01 6.54 11.06
C ALA A 157 23.63 5.04 11.13
N ALA A 158 23.88 4.38 12.28
CA ALA A 158 23.52 2.98 12.47
C ALA A 158 21.99 2.77 12.42
N VAL A 159 21.22 3.62 13.12
CA VAL A 159 19.76 3.59 13.10
C VAL A 159 19.23 3.83 11.69
N GLY A 160 19.81 4.80 10.95
CA GLY A 160 19.43 5.07 9.57
C GLY A 160 19.62 3.86 8.65
N ALA A 161 20.78 3.20 8.73
CA ALA A 161 21.07 2.00 7.96
C ALA A 161 20.17 0.82 8.38
N SER A 162 19.86 0.69 9.68
CA SER A 162 18.93 -0.32 10.18
C SER A 162 17.51 -0.12 9.61
N LEU A 163 17.03 1.11 9.57
CA LEU A 163 15.73 1.41 8.95
C LEU A 163 15.71 1.11 7.44
N CYS A 164 16.83 1.33 6.73
CA CYS A 164 16.96 0.91 5.33
C CYS A 164 16.90 -0.62 5.19
N GLY A 165 17.53 -1.38 6.09
CA GLY A 165 17.41 -2.85 6.13
C GLY A 165 16.00 -3.33 6.45
N LEU A 166 15.33 -2.70 7.43
CA LEU A 166 13.93 -2.98 7.75
C LEU A 166 12.99 -2.63 6.60
N ALA A 167 13.29 -1.61 5.78
CA ALA A 167 12.51 -1.32 4.58
C ALA A 167 12.51 -2.51 3.61
N VAL A 168 13.63 -3.20 3.46
CA VAL A 168 13.74 -4.42 2.65
C VAL A 168 12.95 -5.58 3.27
N PHE A 169 12.95 -5.71 4.60
CA PHE A 169 12.14 -6.70 5.32
C PHE A 169 10.62 -6.49 5.12
N HIS A 170 10.18 -5.25 4.92
CA HIS A 170 8.78 -4.94 4.62
C HIS A 170 8.45 -5.06 3.12
N GLN A 171 9.42 -4.71 2.25
CA GLN A 171 9.23 -4.78 0.81
C GLN A 171 10.57 -4.97 0.09
N ILE A 172 10.82 -6.18 -0.39
CA ILE A 172 12.11 -6.57 -0.99
C ILE A 172 12.48 -5.74 -2.23
N VAL A 173 11.49 -5.27 -2.98
CA VAL A 173 11.69 -4.44 -4.19
C VAL A 173 12.34 -3.09 -3.86
N LEU A 174 12.35 -2.68 -2.58
CA LEU A 174 13.06 -1.49 -2.12
C LEU A 174 14.57 -1.72 -1.90
N ALA A 175 15.08 -2.95 -2.03
CA ALA A 175 16.50 -3.24 -1.84
C ALA A 175 17.42 -2.37 -2.72
N PRO A 176 17.16 -2.17 -4.03
CA PRO A 176 17.96 -1.25 -4.85
C PRO A 176 17.97 0.18 -4.30
N ALA A 177 16.81 0.70 -3.90
CA ALA A 177 16.70 2.03 -3.33
C ALA A 177 17.46 2.17 -2.00
N ALA A 178 17.36 1.17 -1.11
CA ALA A 178 18.12 1.14 0.14
C ALA A 178 19.63 1.09 -0.10
N LEU A 179 20.10 0.29 -1.06
CA LEU A 179 21.50 0.23 -1.45
C LEU A 179 21.99 1.57 -2.02
N LEU A 180 21.22 2.24 -2.86
CA LEU A 180 21.54 3.56 -3.41
C LEU A 180 21.65 4.67 -2.33
N VAL A 181 21.08 4.45 -1.15
CA VAL A 181 21.25 5.31 0.02
C VAL A 181 22.49 4.92 0.83
N VAL A 182 22.60 3.64 1.18
CA VAL A 182 23.59 3.18 2.16
C VAL A 182 24.98 3.05 1.53
N VAL A 183 25.09 2.53 0.30
CA VAL A 183 26.41 2.26 -0.32
C VAL A 183 27.21 3.54 -0.55
N PRO A 184 26.70 4.64 -1.14
CA PRO A 184 27.45 5.87 -1.28
C PRO A 184 27.89 6.46 0.08
N ALA A 185 27.00 6.39 1.08
CA ALA A 185 27.32 6.83 2.43
C ALA A 185 28.42 5.98 3.07
N PHE A 186 28.40 4.67 2.85
CA PHE A 186 29.41 3.73 3.32
C PHE A 186 30.79 3.99 2.66
N LEU A 187 30.81 4.14 1.33
CA LEU A 187 32.06 4.35 0.59
C LEU A 187 32.75 5.68 0.93
N SER A 188 31.98 6.72 1.24
CA SER A 188 32.49 8.05 1.62
C SER A 188 32.77 8.23 3.12
N ALA A 189 32.46 7.23 3.94
CA ALA A 189 32.57 7.31 5.39
C ALA A 189 33.96 6.97 5.91
N THR A 190 34.29 7.47 7.12
CA THR A 190 35.40 6.98 7.92
C THR A 190 35.19 5.53 8.34
N ASP A 191 36.24 4.81 8.70
CA ASP A 191 36.17 3.39 9.05
C ASP A 191 35.17 3.11 10.18
N GLU A 192 35.18 3.99 11.19
CA GLU A 192 34.26 3.86 12.31
C GLU A 192 32.77 4.06 11.88
N ARG A 193 32.51 5.03 11.02
CA ARG A 193 31.17 5.25 10.46
C ARG A 193 30.77 4.11 9.53
N ARG A 194 31.70 3.54 8.75
CA ARG A 194 31.48 2.33 7.93
C ARG A 194 31.03 1.16 8.79
N ALA A 195 31.75 0.89 9.88
CA ALA A 195 31.39 -0.16 10.82
C ALA A 195 29.95 0.03 11.35
N ARG A 196 29.55 1.27 11.71
CA ARG A 196 28.20 1.58 12.19
C ARG A 196 27.13 1.43 11.12
N LEU A 197 27.37 1.90 9.90
CA LEU A 197 26.46 1.69 8.77
C LEU A 197 26.29 0.19 8.46
N GLY A 198 27.39 -0.57 8.45
CA GLY A 198 27.37 -2.02 8.23
C GLY A 198 26.61 -2.76 9.32
N THR A 199 26.93 -2.51 10.60
CA THR A 199 26.23 -3.16 11.73
C THR A 199 24.76 -2.76 11.78
N GLY A 200 24.42 -1.50 11.49
CA GLY A 200 23.04 -1.04 11.40
C GLY A 200 22.28 -1.76 10.30
N LEU A 201 22.85 -1.86 9.10
CA LEU A 201 22.21 -2.56 7.98
C LEU A 201 21.96 -4.04 8.30
N VAL A 202 22.94 -4.73 8.88
CA VAL A 202 22.81 -6.13 9.32
C VAL A 202 21.72 -6.27 10.38
N ALA A 203 21.69 -5.36 11.37
CA ALA A 203 20.62 -5.36 12.39
C ALA A 203 19.23 -5.15 11.77
N GLY A 204 19.11 -4.27 10.76
CA GLY A 204 17.86 -4.06 10.06
C GLY A 204 17.43 -5.23 9.17
N LEU A 205 18.37 -5.99 8.63
CA LEU A 205 18.11 -7.19 7.85
C LEU A 205 17.92 -8.44 8.73
N PHE A 206 18.27 -8.38 10.01
CA PHE A 206 18.20 -9.53 10.91
C PHE A 206 16.80 -10.17 10.96
N PRO A 207 15.67 -9.45 11.08
CA PRO A 207 14.34 -10.05 11.06
C PRO A 207 14.04 -10.79 9.75
N PHE A 208 14.54 -10.28 8.61
CA PHE A 208 14.43 -10.94 7.32
C PHE A 208 15.16 -12.28 7.30
N LEU A 209 16.39 -12.30 7.81
CA LEU A 209 17.21 -13.52 7.92
C LEU A 209 16.59 -14.51 8.90
N LEU A 210 16.06 -14.03 10.02
CA LEU A 210 15.36 -14.86 11.00
C LEU A 210 14.13 -15.54 10.37
N HIS A 211 13.31 -14.76 9.65
CA HIS A 211 12.15 -15.32 8.95
C HIS A 211 12.57 -16.37 7.91
N MET A 212 13.65 -16.12 7.18
CA MET A 212 14.20 -17.08 6.22
C MET A 212 14.64 -18.41 6.89
N VAL A 213 15.16 -18.34 8.12
CA VAL A 213 15.51 -19.54 8.90
C VAL A 213 14.24 -20.28 9.35
N LEU A 214 13.21 -19.56 9.77
CA LEU A 214 11.96 -20.15 10.26
C LEU A 214 11.19 -20.89 9.15
N VAL A 215 11.07 -20.30 7.96
CA VAL A 215 10.26 -20.86 6.86
C VAL A 215 11.07 -21.68 5.85
N GLY A 216 12.37 -21.59 5.91
CA GLY A 216 13.31 -22.15 4.95
C GLY A 216 13.59 -21.24 3.74
N PRO A 217 14.86 -21.21 3.27
CA PRO A 217 15.29 -20.33 2.19
C PRO A 217 14.57 -20.61 0.86
N ARG A 218 14.20 -21.88 0.61
CA ARG A 218 13.48 -22.28 -0.60
C ARG A 218 12.07 -21.70 -0.64
N ALA A 219 11.28 -21.86 0.44
CA ALA A 219 9.91 -21.35 0.51
C ALA A 219 9.87 -19.83 0.39
N MET A 220 10.83 -19.17 1.05
CA MET A 220 10.96 -17.72 0.97
C MET A 220 11.35 -17.23 -0.44
N PHE A 221 12.29 -17.92 -1.12
CA PHE A 221 12.66 -17.60 -2.50
C PHE A 221 11.50 -17.85 -3.46
N GLU A 222 10.77 -18.94 -3.30
CA GLU A 222 9.59 -19.23 -4.11
C GLU A 222 8.52 -18.14 -3.91
N GLY A 223 8.11 -17.84 -2.68
CA GLY A 223 7.05 -16.87 -2.40
C GLY A 223 7.39 -15.42 -2.75
N MET A 224 8.66 -15.01 -2.56
CA MET A 224 9.05 -13.61 -2.76
C MET A 224 9.65 -13.31 -4.13
N VAL A 225 10.17 -14.31 -4.84
CA VAL A 225 10.86 -14.14 -6.12
C VAL A 225 10.20 -14.92 -7.24
N LEU A 226 10.12 -16.26 -7.13
CA LEU A 226 9.58 -17.07 -8.22
C LEU A 226 8.10 -16.80 -8.46
N ASP A 227 7.31 -16.73 -7.41
CA ASP A 227 5.87 -16.49 -7.54
C ASP A 227 5.58 -15.11 -8.11
N PRO A 228 6.01 -13.97 -7.51
CA PRO A 228 5.64 -12.65 -8.01
C PRO A 228 6.33 -12.26 -9.32
N VAL A 229 7.58 -12.72 -9.55
CA VAL A 229 8.39 -12.26 -10.71
C VAL A 229 8.24 -13.17 -11.91
N VAL A 230 8.06 -14.48 -11.71
CA VAL A 230 8.03 -15.47 -12.80
C VAL A 230 6.64 -16.04 -13.01
N ARG A 231 6.05 -16.68 -11.99
CA ARG A 231 4.79 -17.44 -12.12
C ARG A 231 3.58 -16.53 -12.30
N LEU A 232 3.47 -15.47 -11.47
CA LEU A 232 2.39 -14.47 -11.55
C LEU A 232 2.55 -13.46 -12.67
N ARG A 233 3.74 -13.36 -13.27
CA ARG A 233 4.03 -12.27 -14.21
C ARG A 233 3.01 -12.17 -15.34
N ALA A 234 2.64 -13.29 -15.94
CA ALA A 234 1.69 -13.33 -17.03
C ALA A 234 0.28 -12.92 -16.61
N GLY A 235 -0.15 -13.32 -15.40
CA GLY A 235 -1.48 -13.02 -14.83
C GLY A 235 -1.60 -11.70 -14.08
N ARG A 236 -0.50 -10.96 -13.87
CA ARG A 236 -0.52 -9.69 -13.12
C ARG A 236 0.11 -8.51 -13.85
N ARG A 237 0.91 -8.73 -14.87
CA ARG A 237 1.49 -7.64 -15.66
C ARG A 237 0.38 -6.94 -16.44
N LEU A 238 0.34 -5.62 -16.36
CA LEU A 238 -0.52 -4.80 -17.20
C LEU A 238 0.24 -4.28 -18.43
N PRO A 239 -0.45 -4.00 -19.56
CA PRO A 239 0.17 -3.45 -20.75
C PRO A 239 0.75 -2.04 -20.52
N LEU A 240 1.69 -1.65 -21.40
CA LEU A 240 2.33 -0.32 -21.39
C LEU A 240 2.13 0.36 -22.74
N PRO A 241 1.55 1.56 -22.81
CA PRO A 241 0.89 2.29 -21.71
C PRO A 241 -0.32 1.49 -21.19
N PRO A 242 -0.81 1.76 -19.97
CA PRO A 242 -2.01 1.08 -19.49
C PRO A 242 -3.14 1.24 -20.51
N ASP A 243 -3.75 0.12 -20.88
CA ASP A 243 -4.89 0.14 -21.80
C ASP A 243 -6.04 0.92 -21.13
N PRO A 244 -6.52 1.99 -21.76
CA PRO A 244 -7.58 2.79 -21.18
C PRO A 244 -8.86 1.99 -20.94
N ASN A 245 -9.22 1.07 -21.80
CA ASN A 245 -10.50 0.43 -21.76
C ASN A 245 -10.57 -0.73 -20.75
N ASP A 246 -9.51 -1.52 -20.65
CA ASP A 246 -9.53 -2.77 -19.87
C ASP A 246 -9.08 -2.61 -18.42
N SER A 247 -7.84 -2.11 -18.19
CA SER A 247 -7.34 -2.01 -16.81
C SER A 247 -8.04 -0.94 -15.98
N GLY A 248 -8.49 0.13 -16.61
CA GLY A 248 -9.27 1.18 -15.95
C GLY A 248 -10.64 0.70 -15.51
N ASP A 249 -11.30 -0.10 -16.34
CA ASP A 249 -12.62 -0.65 -16.01
C ASP A 249 -12.55 -1.63 -14.83
N PHE A 250 -11.57 -2.53 -14.80
CA PHE A 250 -11.36 -3.41 -13.64
C PHE A 250 -11.18 -2.62 -12.34
N PHE A 251 -10.26 -1.65 -12.32
CA PHE A 251 -10.02 -0.86 -11.10
C PHE A 251 -11.19 0.09 -10.78
N ALA A 252 -11.96 0.51 -11.77
CA ALA A 252 -13.16 1.29 -11.55
C ALA A 252 -14.24 0.44 -10.86
N ARG A 253 -14.48 -0.77 -11.33
CA ARG A 253 -15.44 -1.71 -10.72
C ARG A 253 -15.04 -2.07 -9.30
N LEU A 254 -13.75 -2.36 -9.08
CA LEU A 254 -13.22 -2.65 -7.75
C LEU A 254 -13.40 -1.45 -6.79
N ASP A 255 -13.11 -0.25 -7.27
CA ASP A 255 -13.27 0.97 -6.47
C ASP A 255 -14.75 1.27 -6.17
N ASP A 256 -15.64 1.06 -7.14
CA ASP A 256 -17.08 1.23 -6.95
C ASP A 256 -17.67 0.17 -6.01
N LEU A 257 -17.17 -1.07 -6.05
CA LEU A 257 -17.59 -2.11 -5.12
C LEU A 257 -17.22 -1.77 -3.66
N VAL A 258 -16.00 -1.28 -3.45
CA VAL A 258 -15.48 -1.00 -2.09
C VAL A 258 -15.93 0.37 -1.57
N ARG A 259 -16.09 1.36 -2.46
CA ARG A 259 -16.30 2.77 -2.08
C ARG A 259 -17.60 3.38 -2.64
N GLY A 260 -18.35 2.62 -3.42
CA GLY A 260 -19.52 3.07 -4.14
C GLY A 260 -19.21 3.93 -5.37
N PRO A 261 -20.25 4.34 -6.13
CA PRO A 261 -20.11 5.02 -7.41
C PRO A 261 -19.40 6.36 -7.28
N SER A 262 -18.58 6.67 -8.30
CA SER A 262 -17.82 7.92 -8.35
C SER A 262 -18.71 9.14 -8.53
N ARG A 263 -18.41 10.20 -7.78
CA ARG A 263 -19.07 11.52 -7.91
C ARG A 263 -18.41 12.42 -8.98
N PHE A 264 -17.31 12.00 -9.57
CA PHE A 264 -16.60 12.77 -10.59
C PHE A 264 -16.98 12.25 -11.98
N PRO A 265 -17.94 12.88 -12.66
CA PRO A 265 -18.27 12.53 -14.04
C PRO A 265 -17.19 13.06 -14.99
N GLY A 266 -16.99 12.39 -16.09
CA GLY A 266 -16.50 13.04 -17.30
C GLY A 266 -15.07 12.80 -17.72
N LEU A 267 -14.16 12.28 -16.89
CA LEU A 267 -12.87 11.77 -17.35
C LEU A 267 -12.83 10.26 -17.20
N ASP A 268 -12.54 9.59 -18.28
CA ASP A 268 -12.29 8.16 -18.27
C ASP A 268 -11.22 7.81 -17.23
N ARG A 269 -11.54 6.94 -16.28
CA ARG A 269 -10.66 6.57 -15.18
C ARG A 269 -9.37 5.92 -15.66
N ALA A 270 -9.44 5.22 -16.76
CA ALA A 270 -8.31 4.58 -17.38
C ALA A 270 -7.37 5.60 -18.05
N ALA A 271 -7.91 6.59 -18.73
CA ALA A 271 -7.12 7.71 -19.25
C ALA A 271 -6.39 8.46 -18.14
N GLN A 272 -6.99 8.59 -16.93
CA GLN A 272 -6.32 9.15 -15.77
C GLN A 272 -5.15 8.30 -15.30
N VAL A 273 -5.29 6.97 -15.28
CA VAL A 273 -4.18 6.04 -14.95
C VAL A 273 -3.05 6.18 -15.97
N ALA A 274 -3.37 6.23 -17.27
CA ALA A 274 -2.39 6.44 -18.32
C ALA A 274 -1.66 7.78 -18.18
N ALA A 275 -2.39 8.86 -17.91
CA ALA A 275 -1.83 10.19 -17.71
C ALA A 275 -0.89 10.24 -16.49
N LEU A 276 -1.29 9.64 -15.37
CA LEU A 276 -0.45 9.54 -14.17
C LEU A 276 0.83 8.73 -14.44
N PHE A 277 0.72 7.63 -15.18
CA PHE A 277 1.85 6.78 -15.54
C PHE A 277 2.91 7.56 -16.34
N TRP A 278 2.51 8.20 -17.42
CA TRP A 278 3.43 8.97 -18.26
C TRP A 278 3.98 10.21 -17.58
N LEU A 279 3.14 10.90 -16.80
CA LEU A 279 3.59 12.03 -15.96
C LEU A 279 4.67 11.59 -14.96
N LEU A 280 4.48 10.44 -14.31
CA LEU A 280 5.44 9.91 -13.35
C LEU A 280 6.80 9.59 -14.00
N LEU A 281 6.78 8.96 -15.17
CA LEU A 281 8.01 8.67 -15.93
C LEU A 281 8.71 9.96 -16.35
N ALA A 282 7.97 10.90 -16.94
CA ALA A 282 8.51 12.20 -17.35
C ALA A 282 9.08 12.98 -16.17
N ALA A 283 8.34 13.04 -15.05
CA ALA A 283 8.79 13.69 -13.81
C ALA A 283 10.08 13.04 -13.29
N THR A 284 10.18 11.71 -13.30
CA THR A 284 11.38 11.00 -12.86
C THR A 284 12.60 11.40 -13.69
N VAL A 285 12.48 11.40 -15.02
CA VAL A 285 13.58 11.82 -15.93
C VAL A 285 13.95 13.28 -15.68
N ILE A 286 12.96 14.17 -15.60
CA ILE A 286 13.20 15.61 -15.35
C ILE A 286 13.91 15.80 -14.01
N LEU A 287 13.48 15.12 -12.95
CA LEU A 287 14.08 15.22 -11.62
C LEU A 287 15.53 14.72 -11.59
N LEU A 288 15.86 13.66 -12.30
CA LEU A 288 17.24 13.19 -12.46
C LEU A 288 18.11 14.24 -13.17
N VAL A 289 17.60 14.84 -14.24
CA VAL A 289 18.30 15.92 -14.97
C VAL A 289 18.47 17.16 -14.09
N VAL A 290 17.43 17.56 -13.36
CA VAL A 290 17.49 18.68 -12.41
C VAL A 290 18.51 18.39 -11.32
N ALA A 291 18.47 17.22 -10.70
CA ALA A 291 19.42 16.82 -9.66
C ALA A 291 20.88 16.79 -10.16
N TRP A 292 21.08 16.30 -11.39
CA TRP A 292 22.41 16.29 -12.03
C TRP A 292 22.94 17.71 -12.28
N ARG A 293 22.09 18.63 -12.72
CA ARG A 293 22.45 20.04 -13.00
C ARG A 293 22.47 20.91 -11.75
N TRP A 294 21.95 20.39 -10.63
CA TRP A 294 21.84 21.17 -9.40
C TRP A 294 23.19 21.63 -8.89
N ARG A 295 23.29 22.90 -8.53
CA ARG A 295 24.49 23.51 -7.95
C ARG A 295 24.13 24.04 -6.57
N GLY A 296 24.86 23.59 -5.53
CA GLY A 296 24.63 24.04 -4.15
C GLY A 296 24.82 22.91 -3.13
N SER A 297 24.82 23.26 -1.85
CA SER A 297 25.09 22.34 -0.73
C SER A 297 24.05 21.21 -0.58
N ALA A 298 22.84 21.41 -1.10
CA ALA A 298 21.78 20.41 -1.05
C ALA A 298 21.77 19.43 -2.25
N ARG A 299 22.77 19.54 -3.17
CA ARG A 299 22.83 18.68 -4.39
C ARG A 299 22.80 17.19 -4.06
N SER A 300 23.65 16.75 -3.15
CA SER A 300 23.72 15.33 -2.76
C SER A 300 22.36 14.80 -2.30
N ARG A 301 21.65 15.57 -1.48
CA ARG A 301 20.33 15.20 -0.97
C ARG A 301 19.27 15.11 -2.07
N LEU A 302 19.21 16.12 -2.96
CA LEU A 302 18.29 16.10 -4.10
C LEU A 302 18.60 14.92 -5.03
N THR A 303 19.89 14.66 -5.28
CA THR A 303 20.33 13.51 -6.07
C THR A 303 19.87 12.20 -5.44
N THR A 304 20.06 12.03 -4.12
CA THR A 304 19.59 10.83 -3.42
C THR A 304 18.07 10.69 -3.54
N MET A 305 17.30 11.77 -3.32
CA MET A 305 15.84 11.73 -3.44
C MET A 305 15.39 11.37 -4.87
N ALA A 306 16.02 11.95 -5.90
CA ALA A 306 15.69 11.68 -7.30
C ALA A 306 16.06 10.24 -7.71
N VAL A 307 17.24 9.76 -7.29
CA VAL A 307 17.72 8.41 -7.60
C VAL A 307 16.90 7.34 -6.87
N VAL A 308 16.52 7.57 -5.61
CA VAL A 308 15.57 6.71 -4.89
C VAL A 308 14.23 6.67 -5.63
N GLY A 309 13.67 7.83 -6.03
CA GLY A 309 12.45 7.88 -6.84
C GLY A 309 12.56 7.07 -8.15
N ALA A 310 13.69 7.17 -8.85
CA ALA A 310 13.94 6.39 -10.06
C ALA A 310 14.02 4.88 -9.79
N ALA A 311 14.61 4.47 -8.65
CA ALA A 311 14.69 3.06 -8.25
C ALA A 311 13.31 2.43 -7.94
N LEU A 312 12.29 3.24 -7.71
CA LEU A 312 10.91 2.77 -7.52
C LEU A 312 10.15 2.56 -8.84
N VAL A 313 10.62 3.13 -9.95
CA VAL A 313 9.92 3.08 -11.26
C VAL A 313 9.70 1.66 -11.80
N PRO A 314 10.62 0.68 -11.64
CA PRO A 314 10.39 -0.68 -12.14
C PRO A 314 9.07 -1.30 -11.66
N MET A 315 8.59 -0.93 -10.48
CA MET A 315 7.30 -1.38 -9.96
C MET A 315 6.13 -0.94 -10.82
N VAL A 316 6.08 0.33 -11.23
CA VAL A 316 5.00 0.85 -12.09
C VAL A 316 5.15 0.39 -13.53
N LEU A 317 6.36 0.07 -13.98
CA LEU A 317 6.60 -0.55 -15.29
C LEU A 317 6.06 -1.99 -15.35
N GLN A 318 6.09 -2.69 -14.22
CA GLN A 318 5.53 -4.04 -14.11
C GLN A 318 4.00 -4.02 -14.03
N ARG A 319 3.44 -3.11 -13.23
CA ARG A 319 2.00 -3.03 -12.97
C ARG A 319 1.56 -1.56 -12.79
N PRO A 320 1.22 -0.87 -13.89
CA PRO A 320 0.75 0.52 -13.86
C PRO A 320 -0.68 0.65 -13.32
N SER A 321 -0.93 0.14 -12.11
CA SER A 321 -2.20 0.27 -11.44
C SER A 321 -2.29 1.56 -10.61
N PRO A 322 -3.49 2.08 -10.30
CA PRO A 322 -3.65 3.29 -9.49
C PRO A 322 -2.87 3.27 -8.17
N ASN A 323 -2.84 2.12 -7.49
CA ASN A 323 -2.16 2.00 -6.20
C ASN A 323 -0.63 2.05 -6.35
N HIS A 324 -0.06 1.32 -7.32
CA HIS A 324 1.37 1.35 -7.59
C HIS A 324 1.85 2.75 -8.01
N LEU A 325 1.05 3.45 -8.84
CA LEU A 325 1.31 4.84 -9.24
C LEU A 325 1.30 5.79 -8.04
N LYS A 326 0.39 5.60 -7.07
CA LYS A 326 0.35 6.43 -5.85
C LYS A 326 1.56 6.19 -4.94
N PHE A 327 2.04 4.95 -4.79
CA PHE A 327 3.21 4.68 -3.95
C PHE A 327 4.47 5.37 -4.48
N VAL A 328 4.75 5.25 -5.77
CA VAL A 328 5.89 5.93 -6.40
C VAL A 328 5.63 7.44 -6.52
N GLY A 329 4.39 7.81 -6.89
CA GLY A 329 3.95 9.19 -7.04
C GLY A 329 4.05 10.01 -5.76
N ALA A 330 3.81 9.41 -4.59
CA ALA A 330 3.92 10.08 -3.31
C ALA A 330 5.34 10.59 -3.03
N TRP A 331 6.34 9.76 -3.31
CA TRP A 331 7.75 10.16 -3.23
C TRP A 331 8.10 11.21 -4.29
N THR A 332 7.72 10.94 -5.54
CA THR A 332 8.02 11.83 -6.68
C THR A 332 7.39 13.22 -6.51
N ALA A 333 6.15 13.30 -6.02
CA ALA A 333 5.47 14.57 -5.75
C ALA A 333 6.24 15.45 -4.73
N ALA A 334 6.77 14.85 -3.67
CA ALA A 334 7.62 15.56 -2.71
C ALA A 334 8.88 16.12 -3.37
N VAL A 335 9.55 15.32 -4.20
CA VAL A 335 10.76 15.77 -4.93
C VAL A 335 10.43 16.87 -5.94
N CYS A 336 9.28 16.79 -6.62
CA CYS A 336 8.79 17.84 -7.51
C CYS A 336 8.58 19.17 -6.77
N VAL A 337 7.93 19.16 -5.60
CA VAL A 337 7.76 20.37 -4.79
C VAL A 337 9.11 21.01 -4.47
N VAL A 338 10.09 20.23 -4.03
CA VAL A 338 11.45 20.72 -3.73
C VAL A 338 12.11 21.29 -4.98
N ALA A 339 12.06 20.57 -6.11
CA ALA A 339 12.71 20.94 -7.35
C ALA A 339 12.10 22.21 -8.00
N ILE A 340 10.82 22.47 -7.79
CA ILE A 340 10.12 23.66 -8.30
C ILE A 340 10.28 24.85 -7.37
N ALA A 341 10.18 24.67 -6.05
CA ALA A 341 10.19 25.75 -5.07
C ALA A 341 11.47 26.58 -5.09
N GLU A 342 12.63 25.94 -5.25
CA GLU A 342 13.93 26.62 -5.22
C GLU A 342 14.14 27.58 -6.40
N PRO A 343 14.03 27.15 -7.69
CA PRO A 343 14.19 28.04 -8.83
C PRO A 343 13.08 29.10 -8.88
N LEU A 344 11.85 28.75 -8.49
CA LEU A 344 10.74 29.69 -8.41
C LEU A 344 11.03 30.80 -7.38
N GLY A 345 11.55 30.45 -6.20
CA GLY A 345 11.97 31.41 -5.20
C GLY A 345 13.09 32.33 -5.68
N GLY A 346 14.03 31.79 -6.48
CA GLY A 346 15.07 32.58 -7.15
C GLY A 346 14.52 33.54 -8.19
N LEU A 347 13.56 33.12 -9.01
CA LEU A 347 12.88 33.94 -9.99
C LEU A 347 12.06 35.07 -9.35
N LEU A 348 11.22 34.71 -8.39
CA LEU A 348 10.39 35.69 -7.65
C LEU A 348 11.25 36.74 -6.94
N GLY A 349 12.42 36.35 -6.43
CA GLY A 349 13.35 37.29 -5.80
C GLY A 349 14.09 38.23 -6.77
N ARG A 350 14.02 37.98 -8.07
CA ARG A 350 14.64 38.81 -9.14
C ARG A 350 13.65 39.75 -9.80
N LEU A 351 12.34 39.67 -9.52
CA LEU A 351 11.35 40.55 -10.10
C LEU A 351 11.71 41.99 -9.74
N PRO A 352 11.88 42.92 -10.73
CA PRO A 352 12.24 44.30 -10.49
C PRO A 352 11.07 45.01 -9.84
N GLY A 353 11.18 45.28 -8.55
CA GLY A 353 10.24 46.16 -7.86
C GLY A 353 10.42 47.60 -8.34
N ARG A 354 9.43 48.17 -9.04
CA ARG A 354 9.35 49.61 -9.31
C ARG A 354 9.21 50.45 -8.04
N PHE A 355 9.09 49.80 -6.89
CA PHE A 355 9.06 50.42 -5.56
C PHE A 355 10.14 49.79 -4.68
N SER A 356 10.99 50.66 -4.13
CA SER A 356 12.10 50.37 -3.22
C SER A 356 11.67 49.58 -1.97
N VAL A 357 11.55 48.28 -2.07
CA VAL A 357 11.26 47.46 -0.89
C VAL A 357 12.07 46.13 -0.95
N LYS A 358 13.30 46.17 -0.46
CA LYS A 358 14.06 44.97 -0.11
C LYS A 358 13.27 43.97 0.79
N ARG A 359 12.23 44.48 1.50
CA ARG A 359 11.30 43.68 2.30
C ARG A 359 10.31 42.89 1.42
N LEU A 360 9.81 43.45 0.29
CA LEU A 360 8.86 42.75 -0.60
C LEU A 360 9.50 41.55 -1.27
N GLY A 361 10.74 41.65 -1.72
CA GLY A 361 11.46 40.53 -2.35
C GLY A 361 11.70 39.31 -1.43
N ARG A 362 11.85 39.55 -0.12
CA ARG A 362 11.89 38.46 0.87
C ARG A 362 10.50 37.84 1.08
N SER A 363 9.45 38.66 1.17
CA SER A 363 8.07 38.16 1.34
C SER A 363 7.60 37.34 0.14
N VAL A 364 7.98 37.68 -1.09
CA VAL A 364 7.57 36.95 -2.29
C VAL A 364 8.24 35.57 -2.40
N ARG A 365 9.47 35.42 -1.92
CA ARG A 365 10.16 34.10 -1.89
C ARG A 365 9.43 33.08 -1.01
N HIS A 366 8.73 33.51 0.04
CA HIS A 366 7.95 32.61 0.89
C HIS A 366 6.72 32.02 0.20
N LEU A 367 6.30 32.59 -0.94
CA LEU A 367 5.20 32.06 -1.75
C LEU A 367 5.62 30.91 -2.66
N ALA A 368 6.92 30.73 -2.95
CA ALA A 368 7.38 29.71 -3.87
C ALA A 368 7.01 28.28 -3.44
N PRO A 369 7.17 27.84 -2.18
CA PRO A 369 6.76 26.52 -1.77
C PRO A 369 5.25 26.26 -1.91
N PRO A 370 4.32 27.10 -1.43
CA PRO A 370 2.89 26.88 -1.64
C PRO A 370 2.48 26.96 -3.12
N MET A 371 3.15 27.79 -3.95
CA MET A 371 2.92 27.80 -5.39
C MET A 371 3.40 26.49 -6.04
N ALA A 372 4.54 25.95 -5.63
CA ALA A 372 5.02 24.64 -6.09
C ALA A 372 4.05 23.53 -5.69
N LEU A 373 3.56 23.53 -4.45
CA LEU A 373 2.52 22.60 -3.99
C LEU A 373 1.24 22.73 -4.83
N ALA A 374 0.75 23.95 -5.04
CA ALA A 374 -0.44 24.19 -5.85
C ALA A 374 -0.26 23.72 -7.30
N ALA A 375 0.93 23.93 -7.90
CA ALA A 375 1.24 23.44 -9.24
C ALA A 375 1.24 21.92 -9.30
N VAL A 376 1.87 21.23 -8.34
CA VAL A 376 1.90 19.77 -8.28
C VAL A 376 0.51 19.19 -8.04
N LEU A 377 -0.19 19.63 -7.00
CA LEU A 377 -1.53 19.10 -6.68
C LEU A 377 -2.59 19.52 -7.69
N GLY A 378 -2.52 20.76 -8.20
CA GLY A 378 -3.41 21.23 -9.26
C GLY A 378 -3.22 20.46 -10.56
N GLY A 379 -1.96 20.19 -10.95
CA GLY A 379 -1.64 19.33 -12.09
C GLY A 379 -2.18 17.92 -11.92
N LEU A 380 -1.97 17.30 -10.75
CA LEU A 380 -2.49 15.98 -10.44
C LEU A 380 -4.03 15.95 -10.40
N ALA A 381 -4.67 16.97 -9.81
CA ALA A 381 -6.13 17.06 -9.74
C ALA A 381 -6.77 17.27 -11.13
N LEU A 382 -6.10 17.99 -12.02
CA LEU A 382 -6.57 18.18 -13.40
C LEU A 382 -6.40 16.92 -14.25
N LEU A 383 -5.30 16.20 -14.07
CA LEU A 383 -5.00 14.98 -14.85
C LEU A 383 -5.69 13.73 -14.31
N ALA A 384 -5.93 13.67 -13.02
CA ALA A 384 -6.49 12.50 -12.36
C ALA A 384 -7.46 12.88 -11.21
N PRO A 385 -8.55 13.60 -11.51
CA PRO A 385 -9.48 14.11 -10.50
C PRO A 385 -10.10 12.98 -9.67
N HIS A 386 -10.42 11.83 -10.27
CA HIS A 386 -10.98 10.69 -9.56
C HIS A 386 -9.98 10.07 -8.58
N HIS A 387 -8.75 9.80 -9.04
CA HIS A 387 -7.75 9.09 -8.24
C HIS A 387 -7.10 9.95 -7.14
N ILE A 388 -7.03 11.26 -7.32
CA ILE A 388 -6.38 12.19 -6.39
C ILE A 388 -7.41 13.11 -5.69
N GLY A 389 -8.37 13.64 -6.41
CA GLY A 389 -9.33 14.62 -5.90
C GLY A 389 -10.48 14.00 -5.09
N ARG A 390 -10.91 12.78 -5.43
CA ARG A 390 -12.07 12.12 -4.81
C ARG A 390 -11.97 12.06 -3.29
N PHE A 391 -10.85 11.58 -2.76
CA PHE A 391 -10.70 11.47 -1.31
C PHE A 391 -10.81 12.84 -0.62
N THR A 392 -10.18 13.87 -1.18
CA THR A 392 -10.24 15.22 -0.61
C THR A 392 -11.67 15.75 -0.58
N VAL A 393 -12.38 15.62 -1.71
CA VAL A 393 -13.79 16.06 -1.78
C VAL A 393 -14.64 15.24 -0.83
N ASP A 394 -14.51 13.93 -0.86
CA ASP A 394 -15.26 13.02 0.02
C ASP A 394 -14.95 13.27 1.52
N ALA A 395 -13.73 13.63 1.86
CA ALA A 395 -13.37 13.96 3.24
C ALA A 395 -14.05 15.24 3.76
N PHE A 396 -14.35 16.18 2.86
CA PHE A 396 -14.98 17.46 3.22
C PHE A 396 -16.47 17.53 2.93
N THR A 397 -17.00 16.75 1.99
CA THR A 397 -18.40 16.84 1.55
C THR A 397 -19.31 15.75 2.11
N ASP A 398 -18.77 14.57 2.41
CA ASP A 398 -19.58 13.56 3.09
C ASP A 398 -19.70 13.94 4.57
N ARG A 399 -20.85 14.39 4.94
CA ARG A 399 -21.26 14.42 6.34
C ARG A 399 -21.13 13.00 6.92
N PRO A 400 -20.63 12.79 7.86
CA PRO A 400 -20.17 12.92 9.14
C PRO A 400 -19.56 11.88 9.90
N LEU A 401 -19.36 12.33 10.80
CA LEU A 401 -19.14 11.93 12.19
C LEU A 401 -20.33 11.20 12.84
N ASP A 402 -21.51 11.26 12.30
CA ASP A 402 -22.68 10.54 12.80
C ASP A 402 -22.78 9.08 12.36
N GLY A 403 -21.63 8.53 11.99
CA GLY A 403 -21.32 7.14 12.35
C GLY A 403 -22.08 5.98 11.74
N SER A 404 -22.81 6.08 10.69
CA SER A 404 -23.43 4.87 10.10
C SER A 404 -22.54 4.21 9.04
N SER A 405 -21.31 3.85 9.36
CA SER A 405 -20.65 2.78 8.61
C SER A 405 -21.31 1.47 9.03
N ALA A 406 -21.87 0.74 8.07
CA ALA A 406 -22.32 -0.61 8.33
C ALA A 406 -21.11 -1.46 8.70
N THR A 407 -21.24 -2.22 9.78
CA THR A 407 -20.22 -3.13 10.29
C THR A 407 -20.83 -4.48 10.53
N VAL A 408 -20.05 -5.52 10.26
CA VAL A 408 -20.35 -6.88 10.70
C VAL A 408 -19.57 -7.13 11.99
N VAL A 409 -20.20 -7.70 13.00
CA VAL A 409 -19.58 -8.09 14.26
C VAL A 409 -19.80 -9.57 14.47
N HIS A 410 -18.72 -10.34 14.47
CA HIS A 410 -18.80 -11.78 14.63
C HIS A 410 -17.59 -12.27 15.41
N ASP A 411 -17.78 -13.14 16.41
CA ASP A 411 -16.76 -13.72 17.29
C ASP A 411 -15.73 -12.70 17.83
N GLY A 412 -16.25 -11.56 18.30
CA GLY A 412 -15.43 -10.47 18.83
C GLY A 412 -14.62 -9.69 17.79
N ARG A 413 -14.77 -10.02 16.49
CA ARG A 413 -14.16 -9.30 15.38
C ARG A 413 -15.16 -8.36 14.73
N THR A 414 -14.67 -7.20 14.33
CA THR A 414 -15.50 -6.17 13.68
C THR A 414 -14.92 -5.85 12.31
N LEU A 415 -15.72 -6.02 11.26
CA LEU A 415 -15.37 -5.70 9.89
C LEU A 415 -16.22 -4.52 9.40
N PRO A 416 -15.64 -3.35 9.11
CA PRO A 416 -16.35 -2.27 8.45
C PRO A 416 -16.66 -2.63 6.99
N VAL A 417 -17.95 -2.60 6.61
CA VAL A 417 -18.37 -2.93 5.24
C VAL A 417 -18.45 -1.70 4.36
N GLY A 418 -18.75 -0.55 4.94
CA GLY A 418 -18.82 0.70 4.21
C GLY A 418 -19.95 1.61 4.64
N ARG A 419 -20.27 2.61 3.82
CA ARG A 419 -21.29 3.62 4.10
C ARG A 419 -22.33 3.70 2.97
N GLY A 420 -23.51 4.11 3.33
CA GLY A 420 -24.62 4.32 2.41
C GLY A 420 -25.65 3.19 2.40
N PRO A 421 -26.75 3.35 1.65
CA PRO A 421 -27.89 2.42 1.69
C PRO A 421 -27.53 0.97 1.32
N GLY A 422 -26.58 0.78 0.39
CA GLY A 422 -26.13 -0.55 -0.02
C GLY A 422 -25.22 -1.24 1.02
N ALA A 423 -24.47 -0.48 1.81
CA ALA A 423 -23.51 -1.05 2.76
C ALA A 423 -24.21 -1.83 3.89
N LYS A 424 -25.38 -1.32 4.34
CA LYS A 424 -26.17 -2.05 5.34
C LYS A 424 -26.69 -3.38 4.78
N ALA A 425 -27.18 -3.39 3.55
CA ALA A 425 -27.67 -4.62 2.92
C ALA A 425 -26.55 -5.67 2.79
N VAL A 426 -25.33 -5.25 2.43
CA VAL A 426 -24.15 -6.13 2.35
C VAL A 426 -23.76 -6.61 3.77
N ALA A 427 -23.81 -5.76 4.79
CA ALA A 427 -23.53 -6.18 6.16
C ALA A 427 -24.55 -7.21 6.64
N ASP A 428 -25.85 -6.93 6.47
CA ASP A 428 -26.93 -7.86 6.84
C ASP A 428 -26.83 -9.20 6.06
N GLU A 429 -26.23 -9.18 4.86
CA GLU A 429 -25.99 -10.37 4.05
C GLU A 429 -24.80 -11.18 4.56
N ILE A 430 -23.71 -10.51 4.96
CA ILE A 430 -22.54 -11.16 5.57
C ILE A 430 -22.92 -11.73 6.94
N ASP A 431 -23.70 -11.04 7.77
CA ASP A 431 -24.17 -11.55 9.05
C ASP A 431 -24.92 -12.88 8.86
N ARG A 432 -25.88 -12.94 7.90
CA ARG A 432 -26.58 -14.20 7.59
C ARG A 432 -25.67 -15.29 7.05
N LEU A 433 -24.64 -14.93 6.29
CA LEU A 433 -23.67 -15.88 5.77
C LEU A 433 -22.86 -16.51 6.90
N VAL A 434 -22.32 -15.70 7.83
CA VAL A 434 -21.52 -16.23 8.93
C VAL A 434 -22.37 -17.05 9.89
N ASP A 435 -23.61 -16.64 10.20
CA ASP A 435 -24.57 -17.43 11.00
C ASP A 435 -24.84 -18.80 10.38
N LEU A 436 -24.99 -18.87 9.03
CA LEU A 436 -25.18 -20.13 8.30
C LEU A 436 -23.94 -21.02 8.41
N VAL A 437 -22.75 -20.44 8.23
CA VAL A 437 -21.49 -21.18 8.31
C VAL A 437 -21.29 -21.75 9.71
N ASP A 438 -21.54 -20.97 10.75
CA ASP A 438 -21.44 -21.43 12.16
C ASP A 438 -22.39 -22.59 12.48
N ALA A 439 -23.61 -22.54 11.91
CA ALA A 439 -24.56 -23.64 12.09
C ALA A 439 -24.11 -24.96 11.44
N LEU A 440 -23.18 -24.89 10.47
CA LEU A 440 -22.72 -26.02 9.67
C LEU A 440 -21.33 -26.51 10.09
N THR A 441 -20.59 -25.75 10.89
CA THR A 441 -19.18 -26.01 11.18
C THR A 441 -18.89 -26.13 12.69
N ARG A 442 -17.70 -26.58 13.01
CA ARG A 442 -17.15 -26.67 14.36
C ARG A 442 -15.79 -25.96 14.41
N PRO A 443 -15.35 -25.48 15.58
CA PRO A 443 -14.00 -24.95 15.73
C PRO A 443 -12.94 -25.94 15.21
N GLY A 444 -12.06 -25.46 14.33
CA GLY A 444 -11.01 -26.23 13.70
C GLY A 444 -11.38 -26.79 12.32
N ASP A 445 -12.64 -26.73 11.88
CA ASP A 445 -13.04 -27.13 10.54
C ASP A 445 -12.36 -26.25 9.47
N ARG A 446 -12.17 -26.81 8.30
CA ARG A 446 -11.44 -26.18 7.19
C ARG A 446 -12.42 -25.47 6.25
N VAL A 447 -12.32 -24.14 6.20
CA VAL A 447 -13.11 -23.30 5.32
C VAL A 447 -12.32 -22.87 4.09
N PHE A 448 -12.99 -22.90 2.93
CA PHE A 448 -12.48 -22.30 1.70
C PHE A 448 -13.37 -21.13 1.27
N VAL A 449 -12.75 -19.98 0.95
CA VAL A 449 -13.43 -18.83 0.37
C VAL A 449 -12.85 -18.55 -1.01
N GLY A 450 -13.66 -18.49 -2.04
CA GLY A 450 -13.19 -18.29 -3.40
C GLY A 450 -14.27 -17.98 -4.43
N PRO A 451 -13.88 -17.84 -5.72
CA PRO A 451 -14.81 -17.65 -6.82
C PRO A 451 -15.53 -18.95 -7.16
N VAL A 452 -16.75 -18.83 -7.74
CA VAL A 452 -17.45 -19.99 -8.30
C VAL A 452 -16.66 -20.60 -9.47
N ASP A 453 -16.11 -19.75 -10.36
CA ASP A 453 -15.20 -20.22 -11.42
C ASP A 453 -13.77 -20.39 -10.90
N LEU A 454 -13.46 -21.55 -10.39
CA LEU A 454 -12.11 -21.91 -9.89
C LEU A 454 -11.05 -22.00 -10.98
N THR A 455 -11.42 -21.99 -12.25
CA THR A 455 -10.46 -21.88 -13.36
C THR A 455 -9.94 -20.45 -13.53
N ARG A 456 -10.66 -19.45 -13.01
CA ARG A 456 -10.33 -18.02 -13.07
C ARG A 456 -10.33 -17.41 -11.68
N THR A 457 -9.18 -17.38 -11.07
CA THR A 457 -9.01 -16.94 -9.68
C THR A 457 -8.62 -15.45 -9.59
N ASN A 458 -9.41 -14.58 -10.22
CA ASN A 458 -9.08 -13.16 -10.35
C ASN A 458 -9.21 -12.37 -9.03
N TYR A 459 -10.10 -12.81 -8.14
CA TYR A 459 -10.39 -12.11 -6.88
C TYR A 459 -11.00 -13.05 -5.85
N SER A 460 -10.87 -12.70 -4.56
CA SER A 460 -11.47 -13.45 -3.45
C SER A 460 -11.91 -12.50 -2.33
N ASP A 461 -12.97 -12.88 -1.61
CA ASP A 461 -13.43 -12.20 -0.39
C ASP A 461 -12.61 -12.62 0.84
N THR A 462 -11.29 -12.41 0.78
CA THR A 462 -10.34 -12.84 1.82
C THR A 462 -10.73 -12.37 3.23
N SER A 463 -11.41 -11.23 3.34
CA SER A 463 -11.89 -10.70 4.62
C SER A 463 -12.89 -11.60 5.35
N LEU A 464 -13.55 -12.54 4.66
CA LEU A 464 -14.43 -13.50 5.32
C LEU A 464 -13.67 -14.46 6.24
N TYR A 465 -12.44 -14.85 5.88
CA TYR A 465 -11.60 -15.63 6.79
C TYR A 465 -11.30 -14.89 8.10
N PHE A 466 -11.28 -13.56 8.07
CA PHE A 466 -11.07 -12.77 9.28
C PHE A 466 -12.28 -12.81 10.22
N LEU A 467 -13.49 -12.92 9.68
CA LEU A 467 -14.72 -13.01 10.46
C LEU A 467 -14.95 -14.42 11.03
N LEU A 468 -14.28 -15.44 10.52
CA LEU A 468 -14.42 -16.84 10.93
C LEU A 468 -13.15 -17.33 11.65
N PRO A 469 -12.83 -16.77 12.84
CA PRO A 469 -11.55 -17.00 13.52
C PRO A 469 -11.36 -18.45 13.98
N ASP A 470 -12.43 -19.15 14.27
CA ASP A 470 -12.42 -20.52 14.76
C ASP A 470 -12.21 -21.55 13.66
N LEU A 471 -12.31 -21.11 12.38
CA LEU A 471 -12.10 -21.97 11.22
C LEU A 471 -10.68 -21.81 10.66
N VAL A 472 -10.18 -22.89 10.06
CA VAL A 472 -8.84 -22.91 9.45
C VAL A 472 -8.97 -22.75 7.92
N PRO A 473 -8.27 -21.79 7.29
CA PRO A 473 -8.24 -21.73 5.83
C PRO A 473 -7.85 -23.09 5.21
N ALA A 474 -8.71 -23.63 4.38
CA ALA A 474 -8.49 -24.95 3.74
C ALA A 474 -7.31 -24.92 2.75
N SER A 475 -7.07 -23.74 2.13
CA SER A 475 -5.97 -23.57 1.18
C SER A 475 -4.96 -22.53 1.64
N ARG A 476 -3.71 -22.74 1.26
CA ARG A 476 -2.67 -21.71 1.38
C ARG A 476 -2.91 -20.51 0.46
N HIS A 477 -3.75 -20.65 -0.58
CA HIS A 477 -4.03 -19.63 -1.58
C HIS A 477 -5.17 -18.70 -1.18
N ILE A 478 -5.06 -18.02 -0.05
CA ILE A 478 -6.14 -17.15 0.46
C ILE A 478 -6.47 -15.94 -0.46
N GLU A 479 -5.49 -15.44 -1.20
CA GLU A 479 -5.69 -14.35 -2.19
C GLU A 479 -6.18 -14.83 -3.55
N MET A 480 -6.15 -16.13 -3.82
CA MET A 480 -6.57 -16.72 -5.10
C MET A 480 -5.89 -16.08 -6.32
N ASN A 481 -4.57 -15.87 -6.23
CA ASN A 481 -3.83 -15.19 -7.29
C ASN A 481 -3.79 -16.01 -8.60
N PRO A 482 -4.19 -15.42 -9.77
CA PRO A 482 -4.19 -16.12 -11.05
C PRO A 482 -2.76 -16.51 -11.47
N GLY A 483 -2.61 -17.73 -11.97
CA GLY A 483 -1.30 -18.31 -12.30
C GLY A 483 -0.55 -18.93 -11.11
N LEU A 484 -1.08 -18.80 -9.90
CA LEU A 484 -0.62 -19.53 -8.71
C LEU A 484 -1.69 -20.50 -8.21
N ALA A 485 -2.87 -20.00 -7.85
CA ALA A 485 -3.93 -20.83 -7.30
C ALA A 485 -4.54 -21.76 -8.37
N ASN A 486 -4.79 -21.25 -9.57
CA ASN A 486 -5.44 -21.97 -10.67
C ASN A 486 -4.48 -22.68 -11.64
N ARG A 487 -3.20 -22.83 -11.32
CA ARG A 487 -2.26 -23.57 -12.17
C ARG A 487 -2.30 -25.08 -11.87
N PRO A 488 -1.98 -25.94 -12.86
CA PRO A 488 -1.79 -27.37 -12.59
C PRO A 488 -0.73 -27.60 -11.50
N GLY A 489 -1.05 -28.49 -10.57
CA GLY A 489 -0.16 -28.82 -9.46
C GLY A 489 -0.02 -27.71 -8.39
N SER A 490 -0.95 -26.75 -8.32
CA SER A 490 -0.99 -25.74 -7.24
C SER A 490 -1.28 -26.32 -5.86
N GLY A 491 -1.91 -27.51 -5.82
CA GLY A 491 -2.43 -28.13 -4.61
C GLY A 491 -3.91 -27.78 -4.32
N LEU A 492 -4.50 -26.80 -5.03
CA LEU A 492 -5.84 -26.31 -4.74
C LEU A 492 -6.92 -27.42 -4.79
N ALA A 493 -6.85 -28.36 -5.74
CA ALA A 493 -7.80 -29.46 -5.81
C ALA A 493 -7.72 -30.37 -4.56
N ALA A 494 -6.51 -30.65 -4.06
CA ALA A 494 -6.32 -31.42 -2.84
C ALA A 494 -6.79 -30.64 -1.59
N ASP A 495 -6.52 -29.35 -1.55
CA ASP A 495 -6.98 -28.45 -0.47
C ASP A 495 -8.51 -28.45 -0.39
N LEU A 496 -9.20 -28.31 -1.54
CA LEU A 496 -10.66 -28.35 -1.61
C LEU A 496 -11.21 -29.73 -1.22
N ALA A 497 -10.56 -30.81 -1.67
CA ALA A 497 -10.97 -32.16 -1.31
C ALA A 497 -10.92 -32.44 0.21
N ALA A 498 -10.17 -31.66 0.94
CA ALA A 498 -10.01 -31.75 2.39
C ALA A 498 -10.73 -30.62 3.15
N ALA A 499 -11.53 -29.79 2.47
CA ALA A 499 -12.32 -28.73 3.10
C ALA A 499 -13.62 -29.30 3.68
N ASP A 500 -14.07 -28.72 4.78
CA ASP A 500 -15.34 -29.06 5.46
C ASP A 500 -16.47 -28.17 4.97
N VAL A 501 -16.16 -26.91 4.58
CA VAL A 501 -17.13 -25.95 4.05
C VAL A 501 -16.49 -25.07 2.97
N LEU A 502 -17.24 -24.77 1.93
CA LEU A 502 -16.86 -23.84 0.87
C LEU A 502 -17.81 -22.64 0.87
N ILE A 503 -17.25 -21.44 0.77
CA ILE A 503 -17.98 -20.17 0.56
C ILE A 503 -17.57 -19.65 -0.82
N LEU A 504 -18.46 -19.75 -1.79
CA LEU A 504 -18.19 -19.39 -3.18
C LEU A 504 -19.04 -18.19 -3.61
N THR A 505 -18.45 -17.31 -4.43
CA THR A 505 -19.16 -16.13 -4.97
C THR A 505 -18.90 -15.97 -6.46
N ASP A 506 -19.94 -15.51 -7.19
CA ASP A 506 -19.88 -15.12 -8.60
C ASP A 506 -19.76 -13.60 -8.80
N ARG A 507 -19.75 -12.81 -7.71
CA ARG A 507 -19.72 -11.34 -7.76
C ARG A 507 -18.53 -10.76 -8.53
N PHE A 508 -17.48 -11.55 -8.74
CA PHE A 508 -16.29 -11.18 -9.50
C PHE A 508 -16.23 -11.81 -10.89
N ASP A 509 -17.27 -12.54 -11.29
CA ASP A 509 -17.32 -13.16 -12.61
C ASP A 509 -17.31 -12.08 -13.70
N GLY A 510 -16.57 -12.37 -14.77
CA GLY A 510 -16.35 -11.40 -15.84
C GLY A 510 -15.39 -10.25 -15.50
N TRP A 511 -14.85 -10.19 -14.28
CA TRP A 511 -13.79 -9.28 -13.94
C TRP A 511 -12.47 -9.84 -14.46
N SER A 512 -11.86 -9.11 -15.39
CA SER A 512 -10.61 -9.52 -16.00
C SER A 512 -9.68 -8.33 -16.16
N GLU A 513 -8.39 -8.61 -16.12
CA GLU A 513 -7.36 -7.65 -16.49
C GLU A 513 -6.85 -8.00 -17.90
N PRO A 514 -6.29 -7.05 -18.67
CA PRO A 514 -5.74 -7.29 -20.00
C PRO A 514 -4.40 -8.05 -19.93
N ASN A 515 -4.43 -9.25 -19.36
CA ASN A 515 -3.28 -10.14 -19.16
C ASN A 515 -3.73 -11.61 -19.16
N ALA A 516 -2.86 -12.53 -18.81
CA ALA A 516 -3.16 -13.97 -18.83
C ALA A 516 -4.14 -14.42 -17.72
N SER A 517 -4.64 -13.53 -16.85
CA SER A 517 -5.66 -13.86 -15.85
C SER A 517 -7.01 -14.25 -16.47
N VAL A 518 -7.24 -13.87 -17.75
CA VAL A 518 -8.43 -14.26 -18.51
C VAL A 518 -8.40 -15.71 -19.00
N VAL A 519 -7.22 -16.32 -19.01
CA VAL A 519 -7.05 -17.71 -19.49
C VAL A 519 -7.48 -18.68 -18.40
N PRO A 520 -8.43 -19.61 -18.69
CA PRO A 520 -8.80 -20.64 -17.73
C PRO A 520 -7.59 -21.48 -17.30
N GLY A 521 -7.48 -21.73 -16.01
CA GLY A 521 -6.45 -22.59 -15.42
C GLY A 521 -6.87 -24.07 -15.33
N ASP A 522 -6.35 -24.76 -14.30
CA ASP A 522 -6.62 -26.16 -14.04
C ASP A 522 -8.12 -26.40 -13.74
N PRO A 523 -8.81 -27.30 -14.45
CA PRO A 523 -10.20 -27.64 -14.17
C PRO A 523 -10.35 -28.58 -12.94
N ALA A 524 -9.29 -29.20 -12.45
CA ALA A 524 -9.37 -30.18 -11.36
C ALA A 524 -10.00 -29.62 -10.07
N PRO A 525 -9.74 -28.38 -9.62
CA PRO A 525 -10.43 -27.81 -8.47
C PRO A 525 -11.97 -27.74 -8.66
N ALA A 526 -12.43 -27.32 -9.83
CA ALA A 526 -13.86 -27.27 -10.13
C ALA A 526 -14.49 -28.66 -10.18
N ALA A 527 -13.79 -29.65 -10.72
CA ALA A 527 -14.25 -31.04 -10.72
C ALA A 527 -14.43 -31.58 -9.29
N VAL A 528 -13.48 -31.30 -8.38
CA VAL A 528 -13.61 -31.70 -6.97
C VAL A 528 -14.86 -31.10 -6.33
N VAL A 529 -15.14 -29.83 -6.57
CA VAL A 529 -16.36 -29.19 -6.04
C VAL A 529 -17.61 -29.86 -6.60
N ALA A 530 -17.66 -30.05 -7.91
CA ALA A 530 -18.82 -30.68 -8.56
C ALA A 530 -19.06 -32.13 -8.11
N ASP A 531 -17.99 -32.87 -7.83
CA ASP A 531 -18.05 -34.28 -7.47
C ASP A 531 -18.32 -34.54 -6.00
N ARG A 532 -17.96 -33.64 -5.10
CA ARG A 532 -17.91 -33.93 -3.67
C ARG A 532 -18.78 -33.01 -2.80
N PHE A 533 -19.21 -31.86 -3.31
CA PHE A 533 -19.88 -30.86 -2.50
C PHE A 533 -21.30 -30.63 -2.98
N CYS A 534 -22.20 -30.49 -1.99
CA CYS A 534 -23.59 -30.16 -2.18
C CYS A 534 -23.88 -28.74 -1.68
N ASP A 535 -24.71 -28.01 -2.40
CA ASP A 535 -25.19 -26.69 -2.00
C ASP A 535 -26.17 -26.84 -0.84
N VAL A 536 -25.86 -26.23 0.29
CA VAL A 536 -26.69 -26.28 1.51
C VAL A 536 -27.39 -24.96 1.78
N GLY A 537 -27.20 -23.94 0.92
CA GLY A 537 -27.81 -22.64 1.02
C GLY A 537 -26.82 -21.50 0.78
N GLY A 538 -27.15 -20.32 1.23
CA GLY A 538 -26.31 -19.14 1.06
C GLY A 538 -27.13 -17.85 1.09
N THR A 539 -26.57 -16.83 0.47
CA THR A 539 -27.19 -15.50 0.33
C THR A 539 -27.34 -15.16 -1.16
N ALA A 540 -27.72 -13.92 -1.48
CA ALA A 540 -27.76 -13.49 -2.88
C ALA A 540 -26.37 -13.42 -3.53
N THR A 541 -25.32 -13.21 -2.70
CA THR A 541 -23.93 -13.01 -3.16
C THR A 541 -23.05 -14.25 -2.98
N TRP A 542 -23.33 -15.09 -1.98
CA TRP A 542 -22.47 -16.23 -1.62
C TRP A 542 -23.28 -17.52 -1.54
N ARG A 543 -22.68 -18.59 -2.05
CA ARG A 543 -23.17 -19.97 -1.92
C ARG A 543 -22.33 -20.70 -0.86
N VAL A 544 -22.98 -21.49 -0.02
CA VAL A 544 -22.31 -22.33 0.98
C VAL A 544 -22.50 -23.78 0.58
N LEU A 545 -21.38 -24.50 0.50
CA LEU A 545 -21.38 -25.92 0.12
C LEU A 545 -20.65 -26.73 1.21
N THR A 546 -21.18 -27.93 1.48
CA THR A 546 -20.54 -28.93 2.36
C THR A 546 -20.36 -30.25 1.61
N PRO A 547 -19.50 -31.15 2.08
CA PRO A 547 -19.43 -32.50 1.50
C PRO A 547 -20.80 -33.17 1.47
N CYS A 548 -21.17 -33.78 0.35
CA CYS A 548 -22.46 -34.47 0.23
C CYS A 548 -22.54 -35.66 1.19
N ALA A 549 -23.65 -35.79 1.90
CA ALA A 549 -23.86 -36.86 2.89
C ALA A 549 -23.97 -38.26 2.21
N ASP A 550 -24.51 -38.29 0.99
CA ASP A 550 -24.65 -39.52 0.17
C ASP A 550 -24.43 -39.19 -1.32
N PRO A 551 -23.93 -40.17 -2.12
CA PRO A 551 -23.79 -39.99 -3.57
C PRO A 551 -25.11 -39.67 -4.31
N GLY A 552 -26.24 -39.82 -3.66
CA GLY A 552 -27.58 -39.54 -4.19
C GLY A 552 -28.13 -38.14 -3.93
N ASP A 553 -27.49 -37.34 -3.14
CA ASP A 553 -27.93 -35.98 -2.75
C ASP A 553 -27.50 -34.88 -3.75
N ARG A 554 -27.01 -35.29 -4.93
CA ARG A 554 -26.48 -34.39 -5.97
C ARG A 554 -27.55 -33.81 -6.85
#